data_3f0ddb5a36bc90b47faceac34dfdaa6d
#
_entry.id   3f0ddb5a36bc90b47faceac34dfdaa6d
#
_cell.length_a   1.000
_cell.length_b   1.000
_cell.length_c   1.000
_cell.angle_alpha   90.00
_cell.angle_beta   90.00
_cell.angle_gamma   90.00
#
_symmetry.space_group_name_H-M   'P 1'
#
loop_
_entity.id
_entity.type
_entity.pdbx_description
1 polymer ?
#
loop_
_entity_poly.entity_id
_entity_poly.type
_entity_poly.pdbx_seq_one_letter_code
_entity_poly.pdbx_strand_id
1 'polypeptide(L)'
;TKFSQLSIFSELNNITNISMRDDYAGICGITKEELLGNMSEDINALAEAQGLSREEAISKLKENYDGYHFSPVSPDVFNPYSLLKCFDEKNFGAYWFASGTPTYLINMMKKFEVLPSDISRVEADESEFDAPTENMPTILPLLYQSGYITIKDYDKEFNYYTLDVPNKEVKVGLTKALIPSYVTPNTLATTNTARRIAQCLAKQDMEGALQLLKTYLGTVPYCNDTRYEGHYQQVLYIIFSLLTDYLVDVEVHTPHGRVDIVMLSRTNLYIIEVKMNKDAQTAMQQIDLKDYRQRFALCGKPVVKVGINFDSDKGNIEDWEIE
;
A
#
# COMPACT_ATOMS: atom_id res chain seq x y z
N THR A 1 17.63 1.36 -11.88
CA THR A 1 17.45 -0.03 -11.37
C THR A 1 18.79 -0.62 -11.02
N LYS A 2 18.97 -1.04 -9.78
CA LYS A 2 20.21 -1.61 -9.24
C LYS A 2 20.40 -3.10 -9.51
N PHE A 3 19.77 -3.70 -10.48
CA PHE A 3 20.13 -5.06 -10.94
C PHE A 3 21.58 -5.20 -11.41
N SER A 4 22.38 -4.16 -11.22
CA SER A 4 23.79 -4.08 -11.63
C SER A 4 24.78 -4.51 -10.57
N GLN A 5 24.38 -4.90 -9.38
CA GLN A 5 25.30 -5.55 -8.41
C GLN A 5 25.43 -7.05 -8.67
N LEU A 6 25.45 -7.44 -9.95
CA LEU A 6 25.93 -8.75 -10.34
C LEU A 6 27.42 -8.88 -9.99
N SER A 7 27.83 -10.05 -9.57
CA SER A 7 29.23 -10.36 -9.18
C SER A 7 30.29 -9.92 -10.19
N ILE A 8 29.95 -9.84 -11.48
CA ILE A 8 30.77 -9.32 -12.58
C ILE A 8 31.26 -7.87 -12.33
N PHE A 9 30.49 -7.04 -11.60
CA PHE A 9 30.86 -5.64 -11.36
C PHE A 9 31.50 -5.39 -10.00
N SER A 10 31.48 -6.36 -9.09
CA SER A 10 32.03 -6.23 -7.74
C SER A 10 33.56 -6.07 -7.69
N GLU A 11 34.27 -6.48 -8.75
CA GLU A 11 35.73 -6.36 -8.88
C GLU A 11 36.19 -5.09 -9.61
N LEU A 12 35.26 -4.27 -10.11
CA LEU A 12 35.59 -3.06 -10.87
C LEU A 12 35.72 -1.84 -9.94
N ASN A 13 36.85 -1.66 -9.31
CA ASN A 13 37.13 -0.57 -8.37
C ASN A 13 37.07 0.86 -8.99
N ASN A 14 36.95 0.97 -10.31
CA ASN A 14 36.87 2.23 -11.05
C ASN A 14 35.43 2.65 -11.37
N ILE A 15 34.45 1.86 -11.00
CA ILE A 15 33.02 2.22 -11.13
C ILE A 15 32.51 2.74 -9.79
N THR A 16 31.97 3.96 -9.80
CA THR A 16 31.36 4.57 -8.63
C THR A 16 29.85 4.29 -8.62
N ASN A 17 29.33 3.70 -7.54
CA ASN A 17 27.89 3.58 -7.32
C ASN A 17 27.32 4.96 -6.95
N ILE A 18 26.38 5.48 -7.75
CA ILE A 18 25.75 6.79 -7.56
C ILE A 18 24.29 6.67 -7.14
N SER A 19 23.79 5.48 -6.88
CA SER A 19 22.35 5.20 -6.71
C SER A 19 21.71 5.91 -5.50
N MET A 20 22.49 6.15 -4.44
CA MET A 20 22.03 6.80 -3.20
C MET A 20 22.60 8.23 -3.05
N ARG A 21 23.21 8.77 -4.11
CA ARG A 21 23.80 10.12 -4.06
C ARG A 21 22.75 11.16 -4.41
N ASP A 22 22.65 12.19 -3.57
CA ASP A 22 21.69 13.28 -3.70
C ASP A 22 21.78 14.00 -5.06
N ASP A 23 23.01 14.21 -5.57
CA ASP A 23 23.27 14.87 -6.87
C ASP A 23 22.63 14.16 -8.06
N TYR A 24 22.33 12.86 -7.95
CA TYR A 24 21.82 12.02 -9.03
C TYR A 24 20.41 11.46 -8.76
N ALA A 25 19.83 11.76 -7.61
CA ALA A 25 18.59 11.14 -7.17
C ALA A 25 17.39 11.41 -8.10
N GLY A 26 17.39 12.55 -8.80
CA GLY A 26 16.34 12.90 -9.78
C GLY A 26 16.51 12.29 -11.16
N ILE A 27 17.65 11.65 -11.48
CA ILE A 27 18.01 11.27 -12.88
C ILE A 27 17.10 10.19 -13.48
N CYS A 28 16.48 9.34 -12.64
CA CYS A 28 15.65 8.22 -13.07
C CYS A 28 14.14 8.50 -12.96
N GLY A 29 13.73 9.73 -12.64
CA GLY A 29 12.34 10.12 -12.47
C GLY A 29 12.03 11.45 -13.12
N ILE A 30 10.80 11.92 -12.95
CA ILE A 30 10.36 13.26 -13.33
C ILE A 30 10.06 14.01 -12.03
N THR A 31 10.72 15.14 -11.81
CA THR A 31 10.48 15.96 -10.62
C THR A 31 9.17 16.73 -10.75
N LYS A 32 8.65 17.22 -9.62
CA LYS A 32 7.45 18.06 -9.62
C LYS A 32 7.65 19.35 -10.42
N GLU A 33 8.85 19.93 -10.37
CA GLU A 33 9.23 21.14 -11.11
C GLU A 33 9.21 20.86 -12.62
N GLU A 34 9.77 19.75 -13.06
CA GLU A 34 9.75 19.33 -14.48
C GLU A 34 8.33 19.05 -14.96
N LEU A 35 7.51 18.36 -14.15
CA LEU A 35 6.10 18.12 -14.47
C LEU A 35 5.34 19.43 -14.68
N LEU A 36 5.46 20.38 -13.74
CA LEU A 36 4.73 21.65 -13.80
C LEU A 36 5.26 22.58 -14.89
N GLY A 37 6.57 22.56 -15.14
CA GLY A 37 7.24 23.44 -16.11
C GLY A 37 7.10 22.95 -17.55
N ASN A 38 7.24 21.64 -17.78
CA ASN A 38 7.39 21.08 -19.12
C ASN A 38 6.13 20.35 -19.64
N MET A 39 5.21 19.93 -18.75
CA MET A 39 4.05 19.10 -19.11
C MET A 39 2.72 19.79 -18.81
N SER A 40 2.69 21.12 -18.85
CA SER A 40 1.50 21.91 -18.51
C SER A 40 0.32 21.64 -19.46
N GLU A 41 0.58 21.44 -20.75
CA GLU A 41 -0.45 21.13 -21.74
C GLU A 41 -1.03 19.73 -21.53
N ASP A 42 -0.19 18.75 -21.21
CA ASP A 42 -0.61 17.37 -20.94
C ASP A 42 -1.49 17.30 -19.68
N ILE A 43 -1.12 18.04 -18.62
CA ILE A 43 -1.93 18.14 -17.40
C ILE A 43 -3.31 18.72 -17.71
N ASN A 44 -3.40 19.79 -18.53
CA ASN A 44 -4.67 20.40 -18.89
C ASN A 44 -5.52 19.46 -19.76
N ALA A 45 -4.91 18.78 -20.72
CA ALA A 45 -5.62 17.81 -21.57
C ALA A 45 -6.15 16.61 -20.77
N LEU A 46 -5.37 16.12 -19.78
CA LEU A 46 -5.82 15.08 -18.86
C LEU A 46 -6.97 15.57 -17.97
N ALA A 47 -6.86 16.78 -17.40
CA ALA A 47 -7.88 17.37 -16.55
C ALA A 47 -9.21 17.51 -17.31
N GLU A 48 -9.19 18.03 -18.53
CA GLU A 48 -10.37 18.14 -19.40
C GLU A 48 -10.99 16.78 -19.69
N ALA A 49 -10.19 15.80 -20.11
CA ALA A 49 -10.66 14.46 -20.43
C ALA A 49 -11.31 13.74 -19.25
N GLN A 50 -10.83 14.02 -18.03
CA GLN A 50 -11.32 13.41 -16.78
C GLN A 50 -12.40 14.25 -16.06
N GLY A 51 -12.76 15.43 -16.59
CA GLY A 51 -13.72 16.34 -15.95
C GLY A 51 -13.24 16.86 -14.59
N LEU A 52 -11.91 17.10 -14.45
CA LEU A 52 -11.25 17.56 -13.24
C LEU A 52 -10.76 19.00 -13.41
N SER A 53 -10.58 19.71 -12.30
CA SER A 53 -9.75 20.91 -12.29
C SER A 53 -8.28 20.52 -12.49
N ARG A 54 -7.46 21.51 -12.88
CA ARG A 54 -6.00 21.32 -13.01
C ARG A 54 -5.37 20.86 -11.69
N GLU A 55 -5.78 21.45 -10.59
CA GLU A 55 -5.29 21.14 -9.23
C GLU A 55 -5.66 19.72 -8.82
N GLU A 56 -6.87 19.28 -9.12
CA GLU A 56 -7.31 17.90 -8.87
C GLU A 56 -6.53 16.90 -9.73
N ALA A 57 -6.26 17.23 -10.99
CA ALA A 57 -5.45 16.38 -11.88
C ALA A 57 -4.02 16.24 -11.34
N ILE A 58 -3.37 17.33 -10.92
CA ILE A 58 -2.03 17.32 -10.31
C ILE A 58 -2.04 16.49 -9.03
N SER A 59 -3.03 16.66 -8.16
CA SER A 59 -3.16 15.89 -6.92
C SER A 59 -3.28 14.39 -7.20
N LYS A 60 -4.08 14.00 -8.19
CA LYS A 60 -4.23 12.60 -8.60
C LYS A 60 -2.97 12.04 -9.26
N LEU A 61 -2.26 12.82 -10.08
CA LEU A 61 -0.98 12.41 -10.64
C LEU A 61 0.02 12.12 -9.53
N LYS A 62 0.09 13.01 -8.53
CA LYS A 62 0.93 12.81 -7.36
C LYS A 62 0.56 11.55 -6.59
N GLU A 63 -0.70 11.35 -6.26
CA GLU A 63 -1.20 10.18 -5.53
C GLU A 63 -0.86 8.86 -6.25
N ASN A 64 -1.00 8.84 -7.58
CA ASN A 64 -0.87 7.62 -8.36
C ASN A 64 0.57 7.29 -8.76
N TYR A 65 1.41 8.28 -9.09
CA TYR A 65 2.68 8.04 -9.79
C TYR A 65 3.91 8.68 -9.16
N ASP A 66 3.76 9.59 -8.18
CA ASP A 66 4.85 10.23 -7.43
C ASP A 66 5.34 9.34 -6.27
N GLY A 67 6.30 9.85 -5.52
CA GLY A 67 6.71 9.29 -4.24
C GLY A 67 7.86 8.31 -4.30
N TYR A 68 8.53 8.13 -5.44
CA TYR A 68 9.82 7.46 -5.48
C TYR A 68 10.91 8.40 -4.96
N HIS A 69 11.73 7.88 -4.03
CA HIS A 69 12.75 8.62 -3.34
C HIS A 69 14.04 7.79 -3.29
N PHE A 70 15.15 8.35 -3.74
CA PHE A 70 16.37 7.58 -3.99
C PHE A 70 17.57 7.94 -3.10
N SER A 71 17.45 8.99 -2.27
CA SER A 71 18.47 9.37 -1.30
C SER A 71 17.84 10.06 -0.10
N PRO A 72 18.53 10.20 1.06
CA PRO A 72 17.95 10.77 2.28
C PRO A 72 17.37 12.16 2.17
N VAL A 73 17.86 12.99 1.24
CA VAL A 73 17.47 14.40 1.11
C VAL A 73 16.98 14.78 -0.30
N SER A 74 16.78 13.80 -1.19
CA SER A 74 16.30 14.05 -2.54
C SER A 74 14.80 14.40 -2.56
N PRO A 75 14.31 15.12 -3.58
CA PRO A 75 12.88 15.23 -3.80
C PRO A 75 12.27 13.87 -4.21
N ASP A 76 10.97 13.73 -3.98
CA ASP A 76 10.19 12.67 -4.62
C ASP A 76 10.17 12.87 -6.14
N VAL A 77 10.11 11.77 -6.88
CA VAL A 77 10.00 11.79 -8.33
C VAL A 77 8.88 10.87 -8.81
N PHE A 78 8.25 11.27 -9.90
CA PHE A 78 7.23 10.49 -10.60
C PHE A 78 7.87 9.33 -11.39
N ASN A 79 7.14 8.21 -11.46
CA ASN A 79 7.48 7.15 -12.40
C ASN A 79 7.27 7.63 -13.84
N PRO A 80 8.33 7.76 -14.67
CA PRO A 80 8.20 8.32 -16.01
C PRO A 80 7.30 7.48 -16.91
N TYR A 81 7.37 6.16 -16.82
CA TYR A 81 6.58 5.27 -17.66
C TYR A 81 5.09 5.44 -17.40
N SER A 82 4.67 5.36 -16.14
CA SER A 82 3.27 5.47 -15.77
C SER A 82 2.72 6.87 -16.02
N LEU A 83 3.51 7.90 -15.73
CA LEU A 83 3.14 9.30 -15.97
C LEU A 83 2.89 9.58 -17.46
N LEU A 84 3.83 9.19 -18.32
CA LEU A 84 3.73 9.41 -19.76
C LEU A 84 2.58 8.60 -20.38
N LYS A 85 2.35 7.37 -19.90
CA LYS A 85 1.20 6.57 -20.32
C LYS A 85 -0.13 7.18 -19.88
N CYS A 86 -0.21 7.75 -18.68
CA CYS A 86 -1.38 8.47 -18.21
C CYS A 86 -1.72 9.65 -19.14
N PHE A 87 -0.73 10.39 -19.59
CA PHE A 87 -0.94 11.49 -20.53
C PHE A 87 -1.34 11.01 -21.93
N ASP A 88 -0.68 9.98 -22.44
CA ASP A 88 -0.99 9.38 -23.75
C ASP A 88 -2.45 8.87 -23.81
N GLU A 89 -2.88 8.15 -22.80
CA GLU A 89 -4.23 7.59 -22.71
C GLU A 89 -5.27 8.55 -22.11
N LYS A 90 -4.84 9.70 -21.58
CA LYS A 90 -5.68 10.68 -20.87
C LYS A 90 -6.55 10.04 -19.79
N ASN A 91 -5.98 9.06 -19.09
CA ASN A 91 -6.65 8.27 -18.05
C ASN A 91 -5.69 7.87 -16.94
N PHE A 92 -6.23 7.69 -15.73
CA PHE A 92 -5.46 7.16 -14.60
C PHE A 92 -5.55 5.63 -14.60
N GLY A 93 -4.41 4.95 -14.70
CA GLY A 93 -4.31 3.50 -14.76
C GLY A 93 -3.10 2.95 -14.01
N ALA A 94 -3.08 1.63 -13.80
CA ALA A 94 -1.94 0.92 -13.22
C ALA A 94 -1.00 0.41 -14.32
N TYR A 95 -0.32 1.31 -14.99
CA TYR A 95 0.45 1.03 -16.21
C TYR A 95 1.71 0.21 -15.96
N TRP A 96 2.41 0.50 -14.86
CA TRP A 96 3.63 -0.23 -14.51
C TRP A 96 3.34 -1.71 -14.23
N PHE A 97 2.26 -2.00 -13.51
CA PHE A 97 1.82 -3.39 -13.26
C PHE A 97 1.31 -4.09 -14.52
N ALA A 98 0.70 -3.37 -15.46
CA ALA A 98 0.22 -3.95 -16.71
C ALA A 98 1.37 -4.45 -17.61
N SER A 99 2.59 -3.93 -17.42
CA SER A 99 3.77 -4.31 -18.20
C SER A 99 4.38 -5.67 -17.82
N GLY A 100 4.01 -6.25 -16.67
CA GLY A 100 4.52 -7.55 -16.25
C GLY A 100 3.87 -8.06 -14.95
N THR A 101 3.48 -9.33 -14.94
CA THR A 101 2.95 -9.95 -13.71
C THR A 101 4.11 -10.18 -12.73
N PRO A 102 4.03 -9.75 -11.48
CA PRO A 102 5.10 -9.90 -10.49
C PRO A 102 5.23 -11.35 -9.96
N THR A 103 5.11 -12.35 -10.82
CA THR A 103 5.12 -13.79 -10.46
C THR A 103 6.39 -14.16 -9.71
N TYR A 104 7.54 -13.63 -10.16
CA TYR A 104 8.81 -13.87 -9.49
C TYR A 104 8.80 -13.29 -8.06
N LEU A 105 8.33 -12.05 -7.89
CA LEU A 105 8.21 -11.42 -6.58
C LEU A 105 7.30 -12.23 -5.65
N ILE A 106 6.12 -12.64 -6.14
CA ILE A 106 5.15 -13.42 -5.35
C ILE A 106 5.77 -14.75 -4.90
N ASN A 107 6.52 -15.43 -5.77
CA ASN A 107 7.22 -16.66 -5.42
C ASN A 107 8.33 -16.40 -4.38
N MET A 108 9.04 -15.28 -4.48
CA MET A 108 10.05 -14.90 -3.50
C MET A 108 9.44 -14.49 -2.16
N MET A 109 8.30 -13.78 -2.14
CA MET A 109 7.56 -13.51 -0.90
C MET A 109 7.17 -14.81 -0.18
N LYS A 110 6.68 -15.81 -0.92
CA LYS A 110 6.38 -17.13 -0.35
C LYS A 110 7.63 -17.83 0.18
N LYS A 111 8.75 -17.78 -0.55
CA LYS A 111 10.02 -18.40 -0.16
C LYS A 111 10.60 -17.78 1.12
N PHE A 112 10.48 -16.48 1.28
CA PHE A 112 10.94 -15.73 2.45
C PHE A 112 9.88 -15.59 3.54
N GLU A 113 8.71 -16.21 3.36
CA GLU A 113 7.57 -16.17 4.30
C GLU A 113 7.11 -14.74 4.64
N VAL A 114 7.25 -13.80 3.67
CA VAL A 114 6.87 -12.39 3.84
C VAL A 114 5.39 -12.21 3.53
N LEU A 115 4.67 -11.62 4.47
CA LEU A 115 3.26 -11.34 4.35
C LEU A 115 3.01 -9.98 3.64
N PRO A 116 1.85 -9.78 3.01
CA PRO A 116 1.48 -8.49 2.41
C PRO A 116 1.59 -7.29 3.34
N SER A 117 1.32 -7.48 4.63
CA SER A 117 1.43 -6.43 5.66
C SER A 117 2.87 -6.06 6.01
N ASP A 118 3.82 -6.98 5.77
CA ASP A 118 5.22 -6.80 6.20
C ASP A 118 6.01 -5.88 5.25
N ILE A 119 5.40 -5.48 4.12
CA ILE A 119 6.05 -4.62 3.13
C ILE A 119 5.82 -3.13 3.39
N SER A 120 4.95 -2.79 4.34
CA SER A 120 4.67 -1.40 4.70
C SER A 120 5.49 -0.96 5.89
N ARG A 121 6.10 0.24 5.80
CA ARG A 121 6.88 0.87 6.88
C ARG A 121 7.96 -0.03 7.47
N VAL A 122 8.80 -0.57 6.59
CA VAL A 122 9.94 -1.40 7.00
C VAL A 122 11.10 -0.51 7.40
N GLU A 123 11.62 -0.73 8.61
CA GLU A 123 12.84 -0.08 9.07
C GLU A 123 14.04 -0.96 8.71
N ALA A 124 15.06 -0.38 8.07
CA ALA A 124 16.25 -1.09 7.62
C ALA A 124 17.48 -0.18 7.52
N ASP A 125 18.66 -0.74 7.67
CA ASP A 125 19.88 -0.03 7.29
C ASP A 125 20.18 -0.18 5.79
N GLU A 126 21.07 0.65 5.24
CA GLU A 126 21.39 0.64 3.82
C GLU A 126 21.86 -0.72 3.32
N SER A 127 22.62 -1.48 4.13
CA SER A 127 23.17 -2.77 3.75
C SER A 127 22.10 -3.85 3.62
N GLU A 128 20.93 -3.68 4.24
CA GLU A 128 19.82 -4.64 4.21
C GLU A 128 18.99 -4.55 2.93
N PHE A 129 18.85 -3.36 2.33
CA PHE A 129 18.05 -3.17 1.13
C PHE A 129 18.86 -2.81 -0.12
N ASP A 130 20.06 -2.26 0.04
CA ASP A 130 21.00 -1.96 -1.05
C ASP A 130 22.06 -3.05 -1.23
N ALA A 131 21.66 -4.31 -1.14
CA ALA A 131 22.49 -5.49 -1.29
C ALA A 131 22.29 -6.19 -2.63
N PRO A 132 23.25 -7.02 -3.09
CA PRO A 132 23.06 -7.87 -4.26
C PRO A 132 21.88 -8.83 -4.10
N THR A 133 21.08 -9.00 -5.18
CA THR A 133 19.92 -9.89 -5.16
C THR A 133 20.24 -11.36 -5.39
N GLU A 134 21.48 -11.72 -5.72
CA GLU A 134 21.87 -13.11 -6.00
C GLU A 134 21.85 -14.01 -4.75
N ASN A 135 22.30 -13.49 -3.59
CA ASN A 135 22.36 -14.22 -2.32
C ASN A 135 21.74 -13.40 -1.18
N MET A 136 20.60 -12.77 -1.42
CA MET A 136 19.93 -11.94 -0.44
C MET A 136 19.42 -12.75 0.76
N PRO A 137 19.70 -12.32 2.00
CA PRO A 137 19.20 -12.97 3.21
C PRO A 137 17.72 -12.66 3.46
N THR A 138 17.22 -11.54 2.93
CA THR A 138 15.83 -11.07 3.03
C THR A 138 15.32 -10.65 1.66
N ILE A 139 14.02 -10.41 1.52
CA ILE A 139 13.43 -9.95 0.26
C ILE A 139 13.63 -8.44 0.01
N LEU A 140 14.10 -7.68 0.97
CA LEU A 140 14.21 -6.21 0.89
C LEU A 140 15.01 -5.72 -0.32
N PRO A 141 16.19 -6.30 -0.65
CA PRO A 141 16.93 -5.89 -1.86
C PRO A 141 16.11 -6.02 -3.14
N LEU A 142 15.34 -7.11 -3.26
CA LEU A 142 14.49 -7.33 -4.43
C LEU A 142 13.36 -6.30 -4.48
N LEU A 143 12.66 -6.06 -3.38
CA LEU A 143 11.56 -5.09 -3.32
C LEU A 143 12.02 -3.67 -3.65
N TYR A 144 13.15 -3.23 -3.06
CA TYR A 144 13.70 -1.90 -3.27
C TYR A 144 14.23 -1.71 -4.70
N GLN A 145 15.07 -2.63 -5.18
CA GLN A 145 15.68 -2.52 -6.51
C GLN A 145 14.68 -2.68 -7.65
N SER A 146 13.58 -3.40 -7.41
CA SER A 146 12.48 -3.51 -8.38
C SER A 146 11.48 -2.37 -8.30
N GLY A 147 11.57 -1.47 -7.31
CA GLY A 147 10.69 -0.31 -7.17
C GLY A 147 9.33 -0.60 -6.53
N TYR A 148 9.19 -1.72 -5.81
CA TYR A 148 7.98 -2.00 -5.02
C TYR A 148 7.96 -1.23 -3.71
N ILE A 149 9.13 -0.97 -3.13
CA ILE A 149 9.31 -0.08 -1.99
C ILE A 149 10.37 0.97 -2.31
N THR A 150 10.33 2.07 -1.59
CA THR A 150 11.25 3.20 -1.73
C THR A 150 11.54 3.81 -0.37
N ILE A 151 12.54 4.68 -0.27
CA ILE A 151 12.83 5.44 0.95
C ILE A 151 11.67 6.40 1.21
N LYS A 152 11.19 6.48 2.45
CA LYS A 152 10.17 7.45 2.89
C LYS A 152 10.67 8.36 3.98
N ASP A 153 11.60 7.89 4.80
CA ASP A 153 12.21 8.68 5.87
C ASP A 153 13.61 8.15 6.18
N TYR A 154 14.42 8.97 6.83
CA TYR A 154 15.76 8.64 7.27
C TYR A 154 16.07 9.25 8.62
N ASP A 155 16.33 8.40 9.60
CA ASP A 155 16.81 8.79 10.91
C ASP A 155 18.35 8.89 10.91
N LYS A 156 18.84 10.14 10.98
CA LYS A 156 20.28 10.44 10.97
C LYS A 156 21.01 10.02 12.26
N GLU A 157 20.29 9.95 13.37
CA GLU A 157 20.88 9.62 14.66
C GLU A 157 21.22 8.13 14.75
N PHE A 158 20.30 7.30 14.24
CA PHE A 158 20.45 5.84 14.27
C PHE A 158 20.88 5.24 12.93
N ASN A 159 21.00 6.06 11.87
CA ASN A 159 21.34 5.62 10.51
C ASN A 159 20.37 4.57 9.96
N TYR A 160 19.07 4.76 10.19
CA TYR A 160 18.00 3.88 9.76
C TYR A 160 17.10 4.56 8.73
N TYR A 161 16.68 3.78 7.75
CA TYR A 161 15.73 4.19 6.72
C TYR A 161 14.36 3.58 6.99
N THR A 162 13.31 4.37 6.78
CA THR A 162 11.95 3.85 6.69
C THR A 162 11.62 3.65 5.22
N LEU A 163 11.33 2.40 4.84
CA LEU A 163 10.94 2.01 3.48
C LEU A 163 9.45 1.74 3.43
N ASP A 164 8.78 2.18 2.36
CA ASP A 164 7.35 1.90 2.15
C ASP A 164 7.03 1.90 0.65
N VAL A 165 5.82 1.50 0.31
CA VAL A 165 5.29 1.52 -1.06
C VAL A 165 5.29 2.97 -1.59
N PRO A 166 5.80 3.22 -2.81
CA PRO A 166 5.97 4.59 -3.31
C PRO A 166 4.64 5.33 -3.47
N ASN A 167 3.63 4.69 -4.05
CA ASN A 167 2.40 5.35 -4.45
C ASN A 167 1.22 4.36 -4.57
N LYS A 168 0.06 4.92 -4.91
CA LYS A 168 -1.20 4.18 -5.06
C LYS A 168 -1.15 3.13 -6.17
N GLU A 169 -0.51 3.43 -7.32
CA GLU A 169 -0.39 2.48 -8.42
C GLU A 169 0.27 1.18 -7.95
N VAL A 170 1.41 1.31 -7.28
CA VAL A 170 2.18 0.16 -6.77
C VAL A 170 1.41 -0.55 -5.67
N LYS A 171 0.82 0.18 -4.72
CA LYS A 171 0.04 -0.38 -3.62
C LYS A 171 -1.12 -1.25 -4.14
N VAL A 172 -1.95 -0.67 -5.00
CA VAL A 172 -3.13 -1.34 -5.56
C VAL A 172 -2.73 -2.51 -6.47
N GLY A 173 -1.74 -2.29 -7.33
CA GLY A 173 -1.25 -3.31 -8.25
C GLY A 173 -0.69 -4.53 -7.52
N LEU A 174 0.18 -4.30 -6.52
CA LEU A 174 0.76 -5.36 -5.71
C LEU A 174 -0.32 -6.11 -4.92
N THR A 175 -1.26 -5.38 -4.29
CA THR A 175 -2.38 -6.00 -3.56
C THR A 175 -3.21 -6.89 -4.48
N LYS A 176 -3.58 -6.41 -5.68
CA LYS A 176 -4.32 -7.22 -6.67
C LYS A 176 -3.55 -8.46 -7.11
N ALA A 177 -2.24 -8.35 -7.29
CA ALA A 177 -1.39 -9.48 -7.67
C ALA A 177 -1.26 -10.55 -6.57
N LEU A 178 -1.41 -10.15 -5.31
CA LEU A 178 -1.33 -11.07 -4.17
C LEU A 178 -2.64 -11.82 -3.89
N ILE A 179 -3.80 -11.33 -4.37
CA ILE A 179 -5.12 -11.95 -4.12
C ILE A 179 -5.12 -13.47 -4.39
N PRO A 180 -4.63 -13.98 -5.56
CA PRO A 180 -4.68 -15.41 -5.86
C PRO A 180 -3.88 -16.28 -4.89
N SER A 181 -2.95 -15.69 -4.14
CA SER A 181 -2.11 -16.40 -3.18
C SER A 181 -2.73 -16.56 -1.80
N TYR A 182 -3.65 -15.66 -1.44
CA TYR A 182 -4.29 -15.62 -0.13
C TYR A 182 -5.78 -15.91 -0.16
N VAL A 183 -6.42 -15.73 -1.32
CA VAL A 183 -7.87 -15.86 -1.46
C VAL A 183 -8.17 -16.76 -2.66
N THR A 184 -8.10 -18.06 -2.46
CA THR A 184 -8.49 -19.04 -3.50
C THR A 184 -9.93 -19.50 -3.25
N PRO A 185 -10.79 -19.63 -4.27
CA PRO A 185 -10.49 -19.56 -5.70
C PRO A 185 -11.01 -18.32 -6.43
N ASN A 186 -11.43 -17.22 -5.77
CA ASN A 186 -12.28 -16.23 -6.43
C ASN A 186 -11.79 -14.78 -6.32
N THR A 187 -10.71 -14.45 -7.06
CA THR A 187 -10.19 -13.09 -7.21
C THR A 187 -11.28 -12.07 -7.60
N LEU A 188 -12.21 -12.46 -8.48
CA LEU A 188 -13.32 -11.59 -8.91
C LEU A 188 -14.29 -11.29 -7.76
N ALA A 189 -14.59 -12.26 -6.91
CA ALA A 189 -15.44 -12.05 -5.73
C ALA A 189 -14.76 -11.07 -4.74
N THR A 190 -13.47 -11.20 -4.51
CA THR A 190 -12.70 -10.31 -3.64
C THR A 190 -12.76 -8.86 -4.12
N THR A 191 -12.45 -8.62 -5.40
CA THR A 191 -12.47 -7.29 -5.99
C THR A 191 -13.88 -6.70 -5.99
N ASN A 192 -14.91 -7.52 -6.30
CA ASN A 192 -16.31 -7.07 -6.25
C ASN A 192 -16.76 -6.74 -4.82
N THR A 193 -16.33 -7.51 -3.83
CA THR A 193 -16.64 -7.24 -2.43
C THR A 193 -16.01 -5.93 -1.98
N ALA A 194 -14.72 -5.69 -2.25
CA ALA A 194 -14.07 -4.43 -1.95
C ALA A 194 -14.83 -3.24 -2.60
N ARG A 195 -15.22 -3.35 -3.88
CA ARG A 195 -16.00 -2.31 -4.56
C ARG A 195 -17.36 -2.05 -3.88
N ARG A 196 -18.08 -3.10 -3.48
CA ARG A 196 -19.38 -2.97 -2.80
C ARG A 196 -19.22 -2.37 -1.41
N ILE A 197 -18.18 -2.73 -0.67
CA ILE A 197 -17.84 -2.10 0.61
C ILE A 197 -17.59 -0.59 0.39
N ALA A 198 -16.78 -0.22 -0.59
CA ALA A 198 -16.54 1.19 -0.92
C ALA A 198 -17.83 1.94 -1.26
N GLN A 199 -18.80 1.30 -1.96
CA GLN A 199 -20.11 1.88 -2.22
C GLN A 199 -20.96 2.09 -0.96
N CYS A 200 -20.90 1.16 0.00
CA CYS A 200 -21.54 1.32 1.30
C CYS A 200 -20.89 2.50 2.08
N LEU A 201 -19.58 2.57 2.13
CA LEU A 201 -18.86 3.68 2.79
C LEU A 201 -19.19 5.04 2.15
N ALA A 202 -19.31 5.10 0.82
CA ALA A 202 -19.72 6.33 0.13
C ALA A 202 -21.15 6.80 0.50
N LYS A 203 -21.99 5.87 0.97
CA LYS A 203 -23.36 6.12 1.46
C LYS A 203 -23.44 6.24 2.98
N GLN A 204 -22.29 6.21 3.67
CA GLN A 204 -22.19 6.20 5.14
C GLN A 204 -22.85 4.97 5.80
N ASP A 205 -22.97 3.88 5.05
CA ASP A 205 -23.55 2.60 5.50
C ASP A 205 -22.42 1.65 5.96
N MET A 206 -21.88 1.87 7.16
CA MET A 206 -20.85 1.00 7.76
C MET A 206 -21.42 -0.37 8.11
N GLU A 207 -22.67 -0.42 8.58
CA GLU A 207 -23.35 -1.69 8.90
C GLU A 207 -23.42 -2.62 7.68
N GLY A 208 -23.87 -2.08 6.54
CA GLY A 208 -23.90 -2.82 5.27
C GLY A 208 -22.50 -3.24 4.79
N ALA A 209 -21.49 -2.40 5.03
CA ALA A 209 -20.10 -2.73 4.68
C ALA A 209 -19.59 -3.92 5.49
N LEU A 210 -19.83 -3.96 6.81
CA LEU A 210 -19.43 -5.05 7.71
C LEU A 210 -20.19 -6.33 7.41
N GLN A 211 -21.48 -6.26 7.10
CA GLN A 211 -22.28 -7.41 6.70
C GLN A 211 -21.77 -8.03 5.38
N LEU A 212 -21.36 -7.21 4.41
CA LEU A 212 -20.74 -7.68 3.18
C LEU A 212 -19.40 -8.38 3.46
N LEU A 213 -18.58 -7.79 4.33
CA LEU A 213 -17.29 -8.36 4.73
C LEU A 213 -17.49 -9.71 5.43
N LYS A 214 -18.40 -9.80 6.41
CA LYS A 214 -18.76 -11.03 7.11
C LYS A 214 -19.22 -12.12 6.15
N THR A 215 -20.11 -11.78 5.21
CA THR A 215 -20.61 -12.72 4.18
C THR A 215 -19.47 -13.22 3.31
N TYR A 216 -18.58 -12.34 2.89
CA TYR A 216 -17.43 -12.70 2.06
C TYR A 216 -16.45 -13.61 2.80
N LEU A 217 -16.09 -13.28 4.05
CA LEU A 217 -15.19 -14.10 4.87
C LEU A 217 -15.73 -15.53 5.07
N GLY A 218 -17.06 -15.69 5.16
CA GLY A 218 -17.70 -16.99 5.20
C GLY A 218 -17.53 -17.82 3.92
N THR A 219 -17.10 -17.21 2.81
CA THR A 219 -16.80 -17.91 1.53
C THR A 219 -15.32 -18.24 1.37
N VAL A 220 -14.45 -17.69 2.23
CA VAL A 220 -13.01 -17.96 2.18
C VAL A 220 -12.76 -19.32 2.84
N PRO A 221 -12.14 -20.28 2.13
CA PRO A 221 -11.86 -21.59 2.69
C PRO A 221 -10.97 -21.49 3.94
N TYR A 222 -11.29 -22.25 4.97
CA TYR A 222 -10.45 -22.39 6.14
C TYR A 222 -9.13 -23.06 5.76
N CYS A 223 -8.01 -22.39 5.97
CA CYS A 223 -6.69 -22.96 5.80
C CYS A 223 -6.21 -23.60 7.10
N ASN A 224 -6.25 -24.95 7.17
CA ASN A 224 -5.72 -25.72 8.30
C ASN A 224 -4.18 -25.71 8.40
N ASP A 225 -3.48 -24.93 7.56
CA ASP A 225 -2.03 -24.84 7.60
C ASP A 225 -1.60 -23.87 8.68
N THR A 226 -1.12 -24.42 9.80
CA THR A 226 -0.63 -23.68 10.98
C THR A 226 0.51 -22.71 10.69
N ARG A 227 1.12 -22.78 9.49
CA ARG A 227 2.12 -21.81 9.00
C ARG A 227 1.51 -20.44 8.67
N TYR A 228 0.18 -20.32 8.65
CA TYR A 228 -0.54 -19.09 8.35
C TYR A 228 -1.38 -18.61 9.54
N GLU A 229 -0.79 -18.63 10.74
CA GLU A 229 -1.36 -17.89 11.86
C GLU A 229 -1.50 -16.42 11.42
N GLY A 230 -2.72 -15.94 11.30
CA GLY A 230 -2.99 -14.63 10.71
C GLY A 230 -3.50 -14.61 9.26
N HIS A 231 -3.78 -15.76 8.63
CA HIS A 231 -4.34 -15.80 7.26
C HIS A 231 -5.51 -14.82 7.06
N TYR A 232 -6.46 -14.78 7.98
CA TYR A 232 -7.60 -13.87 7.92
C TYR A 232 -7.21 -12.41 8.11
N GLN A 233 -6.16 -12.12 8.88
CA GLN A 233 -5.61 -10.78 8.99
C GLN A 233 -5.08 -10.31 7.64
N GLN A 234 -4.42 -11.19 6.87
CA GLN A 234 -3.94 -10.87 5.54
C GLN A 234 -5.08 -10.70 4.54
N VAL A 235 -6.15 -11.49 4.65
CA VAL A 235 -7.36 -11.31 3.83
C VAL A 235 -8.00 -9.96 4.13
N LEU A 236 -8.12 -9.58 5.39
CA LEU A 236 -8.61 -8.25 5.80
C LEU A 236 -7.70 -7.15 5.27
N TYR A 237 -6.38 -7.30 5.44
CA TYR A 237 -5.40 -6.36 4.88
C TYR A 237 -5.59 -6.15 3.38
N ILE A 238 -5.71 -7.24 2.62
CA ILE A 238 -5.93 -7.21 1.17
C ILE A 238 -7.23 -6.46 0.83
N ILE A 239 -8.35 -6.82 1.49
CA ILE A 239 -9.66 -6.20 1.21
C ILE A 239 -9.60 -4.69 1.51
N PHE A 240 -9.11 -4.30 2.68
CA PHE A 240 -9.05 -2.89 3.06
C PHE A 240 -8.05 -2.12 2.19
N SER A 241 -6.91 -2.71 1.82
CA SER A 241 -5.96 -2.08 0.90
C SER A 241 -6.56 -1.84 -0.50
N LEU A 242 -7.43 -2.73 -0.97
CA LEU A 242 -8.16 -2.56 -2.23
C LEU A 242 -9.14 -1.38 -2.19
N LEU A 243 -9.62 -0.95 -1.02
CA LEU A 243 -10.50 0.22 -0.90
C LEU A 243 -9.81 1.50 -1.36
N THR A 244 -8.49 1.55 -1.32
CA THR A 244 -7.69 2.68 -1.85
C THR A 244 -7.96 2.92 -3.34
N ASP A 245 -8.28 1.88 -4.11
CA ASP A 245 -8.65 1.99 -5.53
C ASP A 245 -9.95 2.78 -5.75
N TYR A 246 -10.81 2.86 -4.72
CA TYR A 246 -12.13 3.49 -4.77
C TYR A 246 -12.21 4.83 -4.03
N LEU A 247 -11.12 5.59 -3.97
CA LEU A 247 -11.03 6.90 -3.32
C LEU A 247 -11.24 6.84 -1.79
N VAL A 248 -10.86 5.74 -1.19
CA VAL A 248 -10.79 5.57 0.26
C VAL A 248 -9.32 5.46 0.62
N ASP A 249 -8.78 6.45 1.33
CA ASP A 249 -7.42 6.36 1.84
C ASP A 249 -7.41 5.42 3.06
N VAL A 250 -6.60 4.37 3.00
CA VAL A 250 -6.60 3.30 4.01
C VAL A 250 -5.20 3.05 4.52
N GLU A 251 -5.03 3.21 5.81
CA GLU A 251 -3.84 2.80 6.56
C GLU A 251 -4.19 1.55 7.39
N VAL A 252 -3.51 0.44 7.16
CA VAL A 252 -3.73 -0.82 7.87
C VAL A 252 -2.46 -1.21 8.61
N HIS A 253 -2.57 -1.43 9.91
CA HIS A 253 -1.49 -1.90 10.75
C HIS A 253 -1.84 -3.29 11.29
N THR A 254 -0.93 -4.26 11.15
CA THR A 254 -1.13 -5.64 11.61
C THR A 254 -0.02 -6.11 12.54
N PRO A 255 0.17 -5.53 13.74
CA PRO A 255 1.00 -6.15 14.76
C PRO A 255 0.30 -7.41 15.29
N HIS A 256 1.07 -8.41 15.72
CA HIS A 256 0.65 -9.76 16.14
C HIS A 256 -0.70 -9.81 16.85
N GLY A 257 -1.68 -10.48 16.24
CA GLY A 257 -3.02 -10.70 16.80
C GLY A 257 -3.97 -9.50 16.78
N ARG A 258 -3.67 -8.46 16.00
CA ARG A 258 -4.36 -7.18 16.00
C ARG A 258 -4.38 -6.57 14.60
N VAL A 259 -5.51 -5.99 14.22
CA VAL A 259 -5.62 -5.21 12.98
C VAL A 259 -6.20 -3.85 13.33
N ASP A 260 -5.42 -2.79 13.13
CA ASP A 260 -5.87 -1.42 13.28
C ASP A 260 -5.99 -0.82 11.88
N ILE A 261 -7.15 -0.27 11.56
CA ILE A 261 -7.44 0.29 10.24
C ILE A 261 -7.92 1.72 10.41
N VAL A 262 -7.27 2.64 9.72
CA VAL A 262 -7.75 4.02 9.59
C VAL A 262 -8.13 4.24 8.14
N MET A 263 -9.39 4.62 7.91
CA MET A 263 -9.91 4.89 6.57
C MET A 263 -10.44 6.30 6.47
N LEU A 264 -9.92 7.07 5.53
CA LEU A 264 -10.41 8.40 5.21
C LEU A 264 -11.26 8.33 3.92
N SER A 265 -12.58 8.43 4.07
CA SER A 265 -13.52 8.54 2.95
C SER A 265 -13.77 10.01 2.59
N ARG A 266 -14.61 10.26 1.57
CA ARG A 266 -15.02 11.61 1.22
C ARG A 266 -15.81 12.30 2.35
N THR A 267 -16.54 11.55 3.14
CA THR A 267 -17.49 12.06 4.16
C THR A 267 -17.00 11.88 5.58
N ASN A 268 -16.34 10.77 5.89
CA ASN A 268 -16.03 10.34 7.24
C ASN A 268 -14.59 9.86 7.38
N LEU A 269 -14.08 9.94 8.59
CA LEU A 269 -12.91 9.21 9.06
C LEU A 269 -13.39 7.99 9.86
N TYR A 270 -13.02 6.80 9.43
CA TYR A 270 -13.32 5.56 10.15
C TYR A 270 -12.08 5.06 10.87
N ILE A 271 -12.23 4.70 12.14
CA ILE A 271 -11.19 4.08 12.96
C ILE A 271 -11.72 2.70 13.34
N ILE A 272 -11.08 1.67 12.85
CA ILE A 272 -11.52 0.28 13.04
C ILE A 272 -10.46 -0.48 13.82
N GLU A 273 -10.85 -1.08 14.90
CA GLU A 273 -10.02 -1.99 15.70
C GLU A 273 -10.59 -3.40 15.60
N VAL A 274 -9.76 -4.38 15.23
CA VAL A 274 -10.16 -5.79 15.18
C VAL A 274 -9.50 -6.56 16.32
N LYS A 275 -10.31 -7.21 17.13
CA LYS A 275 -9.87 -8.15 18.18
C LYS A 275 -10.17 -9.58 17.77
N MET A 276 -9.27 -10.47 18.14
CA MET A 276 -9.39 -11.90 17.90
C MET A 276 -9.88 -12.57 19.18
N ASN A 277 -10.99 -13.33 19.09
CA ASN A 277 -11.54 -14.13 20.18
C ASN A 277 -11.79 -13.35 21.51
N LYS A 278 -12.35 -12.14 21.39
CA LYS A 278 -12.71 -11.28 22.54
C LYS A 278 -14.16 -10.81 22.40
N ASP A 279 -14.40 -9.51 22.47
CA ASP A 279 -15.67 -8.86 22.20
C ASP A 279 -15.45 -7.52 21.48
N ALA A 280 -16.48 -7.02 20.81
CA ALA A 280 -16.43 -5.75 20.10
C ALA A 280 -16.22 -4.57 21.06
N GLN A 281 -16.74 -4.64 22.29
CA GLN A 281 -16.57 -3.61 23.31
C GLN A 281 -15.10 -3.45 23.72
N THR A 282 -14.35 -4.54 23.82
CA THR A 282 -12.90 -4.49 24.07
C THR A 282 -12.16 -3.77 22.95
N ALA A 283 -12.59 -3.95 21.71
CA ALA A 283 -12.03 -3.21 20.56
C ALA A 283 -12.36 -1.72 20.67
N MET A 284 -13.61 -1.35 20.98
CA MET A 284 -14.02 0.05 21.17
C MET A 284 -13.23 0.76 22.26
N GLN A 285 -13.08 0.13 23.43
CA GLN A 285 -12.28 0.68 24.55
C GLN A 285 -10.83 0.98 24.13
N GLN A 286 -10.26 0.17 23.26
CA GLN A 286 -8.90 0.37 22.80
C GLN A 286 -8.77 1.54 21.80
N ILE A 287 -9.78 1.79 20.96
CA ILE A 287 -9.85 2.99 20.13
C ILE A 287 -9.80 4.24 21.01
N ASP A 288 -10.55 4.25 22.11
CA ASP A 288 -10.60 5.38 23.04
C ASP A 288 -9.26 5.62 23.76
N LEU A 289 -8.57 4.54 24.18
CA LEU A 289 -7.28 4.63 24.85
C LEU A 289 -6.15 5.17 23.98
N LYS A 290 -6.20 4.96 22.65
CA LYS A 290 -5.14 5.37 21.72
C LYS A 290 -5.21 6.83 21.28
N ASP A 291 -6.24 7.57 21.70
CA ASP A 291 -6.47 8.99 21.39
C ASP A 291 -6.21 9.38 19.91
N TYR A 292 -6.74 8.58 18.99
CA TYR A 292 -6.67 8.86 17.56
C TYR A 292 -7.28 10.24 17.18
N ARG A 293 -8.12 10.81 18.05
CA ARG A 293 -8.76 12.13 17.83
C ARG A 293 -7.73 13.25 17.63
N GLN A 294 -6.62 13.25 18.38
CA GLN A 294 -5.61 14.29 18.26
C GLN A 294 -4.86 14.18 16.93
N ARG A 295 -4.51 12.97 16.51
CA ARG A 295 -3.77 12.72 15.26
C ARG A 295 -4.57 13.15 14.01
N PHE A 296 -5.89 13.01 14.06
CA PHE A 296 -6.78 13.30 12.92
C PHE A 296 -7.71 14.50 13.14
N ALA A 297 -7.54 15.27 14.20
CA ALA A 297 -8.35 16.46 14.51
C ALA A 297 -8.37 17.50 13.35
N LEU A 298 -7.34 17.51 12.52
CA LEU A 298 -7.23 18.45 11.40
C LEU A 298 -7.95 18.00 10.12
N CYS A 299 -8.47 16.77 10.04
CA CYS A 299 -9.13 16.30 8.81
C CYS A 299 -10.52 16.91 8.60
N GLY A 300 -11.12 17.53 9.65
CA GLY A 300 -12.41 18.25 9.56
C GLY A 300 -13.63 17.36 9.24
N LYS A 301 -13.50 16.03 9.31
CA LYS A 301 -14.57 15.06 9.02
C LYS A 301 -15.09 14.40 10.30
N PRO A 302 -16.37 13.99 10.32
CA PRO A 302 -16.91 13.16 11.39
C PRO A 302 -16.07 11.88 11.55
N VAL A 303 -15.80 11.50 12.80
CA VAL A 303 -15.10 10.26 13.15
C VAL A 303 -16.15 9.20 13.49
N VAL A 304 -16.03 8.04 12.85
CA VAL A 304 -16.82 6.84 13.14
C VAL A 304 -15.89 5.78 13.69
N LYS A 305 -16.17 5.30 14.89
CA LYS A 305 -15.41 4.23 15.53
C LYS A 305 -16.09 2.90 15.26
N VAL A 306 -15.30 1.87 15.00
CA VAL A 306 -15.80 0.52 14.74
C VAL A 306 -14.95 -0.50 15.48
N GLY A 307 -15.54 -1.16 16.46
CA GLY A 307 -14.95 -2.31 17.13
C GLY A 307 -15.44 -3.61 16.49
N ILE A 308 -14.52 -4.49 16.11
CA ILE A 308 -14.85 -5.78 15.50
C ILE A 308 -14.27 -6.90 16.34
N ASN A 309 -15.11 -7.89 16.70
CA ASN A 309 -14.68 -9.15 17.24
C ASN A 309 -14.60 -10.20 16.12
N PHE A 310 -13.44 -10.82 15.97
CA PHE A 310 -13.19 -11.84 14.98
C PHE A 310 -12.97 -13.18 15.67
N ASP A 311 -13.78 -14.19 15.31
CA ASP A 311 -13.62 -15.56 15.76
C ASP A 311 -12.61 -16.29 14.85
N SER A 312 -11.42 -16.57 15.39
CA SER A 312 -10.35 -17.22 14.63
C SER A 312 -10.68 -18.69 14.29
N ASP A 313 -11.49 -19.36 15.09
CA ASP A 313 -11.86 -20.77 14.86
C ASP A 313 -12.87 -20.88 13.73
N LYS A 314 -13.79 -19.92 13.61
CA LYS A 314 -14.75 -19.83 12.51
C LYS A 314 -14.17 -19.10 11.29
N GLY A 315 -13.05 -18.37 11.47
CA GLY A 315 -12.45 -17.54 10.43
C GLY A 315 -13.37 -16.41 9.95
N ASN A 316 -14.15 -15.82 10.86
CA ASN A 316 -15.16 -14.85 10.48
C ASN A 316 -15.41 -13.81 11.59
N ILE A 317 -16.07 -12.72 11.22
CA ILE A 317 -16.57 -11.73 12.16
C ILE A 317 -17.71 -12.34 12.98
N GLU A 318 -17.61 -12.28 14.29
CA GLU A 318 -18.65 -12.73 15.21
C GLU A 318 -19.66 -11.61 15.48
N ASP A 319 -19.17 -10.48 15.96
CA ASP A 319 -19.95 -9.27 16.28
C ASP A 319 -19.16 -7.98 16.03
N TRP A 320 -19.83 -6.84 16.02
CA TRP A 320 -19.21 -5.51 15.91
C TRP A 320 -20.05 -4.45 16.62
N GLU A 321 -19.40 -3.33 16.94
CA GLU A 321 -20.01 -2.12 17.52
C GLU A 321 -19.59 -0.90 16.71
N ILE A 322 -20.51 0.04 16.47
CA ILE A 322 -20.30 1.27 15.69
C ILE A 322 -20.75 2.48 16.53
N GLU A 323 -19.88 3.50 16.67
CA GLU A 323 -20.14 4.75 17.38
C GLU A 323 -19.78 5.99 16.54
#